data_3317ab65d4dd324b581f95a454331635
#
_entry.id   3317ab65d4dd324b581f95a454331635
#
_cell.length_a   1.000
_cell.length_b   1.000
_cell.length_c   1.000
_cell.angle_alpha   90.00
_cell.angle_beta   90.00
_cell.angle_gamma   90.00
#
_symmetry.space_group_name_H-M   'P 1'
#
loop_
_entity.id
_entity.type
_entity.pdbx_description
1 polymer ?
#
loop_
_entity_poly.entity_id
_entity_poly.type
_entity_poly.pdbx_seq_one_letter_code
_entity_poly.pdbx_strand_id
1 'polypeptide(L)'
;MANRLEHASSRYLRQHAHQLVDWWSYSAEPFAEARRRDRPVMLSIGYAACHWCHVMSRESFDDPQVAAYLNEHFVSIKVDREQHPLVDDTYMLATQALTGAGGWPMTVFTLPDGRTFHAGTYFPPRQRGRVPSFMQVLTAVTEAYTQRREGVEQQAAALAEHLVELSRGQHQMMKFSADPATVQDGNQAEGQALEVAVHQWIKTTRSEGGFTPAPKFPPTQSLVVLWQQVLTHPEPGPLFDAAATTTEAIVLGGLQDHVGGGFARYCVDEHWAVPHFEKMLYDNAQLLRLLGLCQLA
;
A
#
# COMPACT_ATOMS: atom_id res chain seq x y z
N MET A 1 -2.14 -21.48 -22.87
CA MET A 1 -0.66 -21.50 -22.73
C MET A 1 -0.31 -20.56 -21.60
N ALA A 2 0.74 -20.86 -20.82
CA ALA A 2 1.18 -19.95 -19.80
C ALA A 2 1.84 -18.69 -20.43
N ASN A 3 1.70 -17.54 -19.76
CA ASN A 3 2.33 -16.30 -20.17
C ASN A 3 3.75 -16.16 -19.56
N ARG A 4 4.41 -15.00 -19.73
CA ARG A 4 5.79 -14.77 -19.27
C ARG A 4 6.01 -14.92 -17.76
N LEU A 5 4.94 -14.95 -16.94
CA LEU A 5 5.03 -15.03 -15.47
C LEU A 5 5.22 -16.45 -14.93
N GLU A 6 5.19 -17.49 -15.77
CA GLU A 6 5.26 -18.89 -15.34
C GLU A 6 6.50 -19.21 -14.50
N HIS A 7 7.64 -18.63 -14.87
CA HIS A 7 8.91 -18.86 -14.20
C HIS A 7 9.35 -17.71 -13.27
N ALA A 8 8.43 -16.77 -12.96
CA ALA A 8 8.73 -15.67 -12.04
C ALA A 8 9.05 -16.21 -10.63
N SER A 9 10.00 -15.59 -9.92
CA SER A 9 10.33 -15.93 -8.53
C SER A 9 9.19 -15.64 -7.57
N SER A 10 8.43 -14.56 -7.82
CA SER A 10 7.25 -14.16 -7.05
C SER A 10 6.12 -15.19 -7.13
N ARG A 11 5.60 -15.58 -5.96
CA ARG A 11 4.36 -16.37 -5.89
C ARG A 11 3.18 -15.60 -6.47
N TYR A 12 3.09 -14.31 -6.19
CA TYR A 12 2.02 -13.45 -6.70
C TYR A 12 2.02 -13.41 -8.23
N LEU A 13 3.18 -13.24 -8.86
CA LEU A 13 3.27 -13.24 -10.32
C LEU A 13 2.86 -14.60 -10.90
N ARG A 14 3.34 -15.72 -10.36
CA ARG A 14 2.97 -17.06 -10.83
C ARG A 14 1.47 -17.37 -10.71
N GLN A 15 0.74 -16.76 -9.76
CA GLN A 15 -0.71 -16.90 -9.66
C GLN A 15 -1.46 -16.36 -10.91
N HIS A 16 -0.80 -15.48 -11.68
CA HIS A 16 -1.34 -14.89 -12.91
C HIS A 16 -0.78 -15.51 -14.19
N ALA A 17 0.03 -16.57 -14.11
CA ALA A 17 0.72 -17.17 -15.24
C ALA A 17 -0.20 -17.80 -16.28
N HIS A 18 -1.40 -18.24 -15.87
CA HIS A 18 -2.37 -18.90 -16.77
C HIS A 18 -3.47 -17.96 -17.28
N GLN A 19 -3.41 -16.67 -16.96
CA GLN A 19 -4.35 -15.69 -17.48
C GLN A 19 -4.09 -15.39 -18.96
N LEU A 20 -5.15 -15.00 -19.66
CA LEU A 20 -5.09 -14.65 -21.09
C LEU A 20 -4.40 -13.30 -21.33
N VAL A 21 -4.24 -12.47 -20.32
CA VAL A 21 -3.48 -11.22 -20.40
C VAL A 21 -2.00 -11.53 -20.59
N ASP A 22 -1.38 -10.88 -21.56
CA ASP A 22 0.06 -10.99 -21.85
C ASP A 22 0.89 -10.18 -20.84
N TRP A 23 0.94 -10.70 -19.63
CA TRP A 23 1.61 -10.06 -18.51
C TRP A 23 3.14 -10.04 -18.64
N TRP A 24 3.72 -8.89 -18.35
CA TRP A 24 5.15 -8.71 -18.13
C TRP A 24 5.45 -8.62 -16.64
N SER A 25 6.64 -9.07 -16.23
CA SER A 25 7.22 -8.69 -14.92
C SER A 25 7.77 -7.27 -15.01
N TYR A 26 7.85 -6.58 -13.87
CA TYR A 26 8.40 -5.22 -13.81
C TYR A 26 9.90 -5.24 -14.13
N SER A 27 10.26 -4.56 -15.20
CA SER A 27 11.64 -4.36 -15.67
C SER A 27 11.68 -3.21 -16.68
N ALA A 28 12.86 -2.90 -17.24
CA ALA A 28 12.97 -1.91 -18.31
C ALA A 28 12.38 -2.37 -19.66
N GLU A 29 12.30 -3.68 -19.86
CA GLU A 29 11.89 -4.29 -21.14
C GLU A 29 10.45 -3.95 -21.55
N PRO A 30 9.40 -4.11 -20.70
CA PRO A 30 8.03 -3.75 -21.08
C PRO A 30 7.86 -2.26 -21.40
N PHE A 31 8.61 -1.36 -20.75
CA PHE A 31 8.59 0.06 -21.11
C PHE A 31 9.24 0.32 -22.47
N ALA A 32 10.29 -0.42 -22.85
CA ALA A 32 10.87 -0.37 -24.18
C ALA A 32 9.87 -0.91 -25.23
N GLU A 33 9.16 -1.99 -24.93
CA GLU A 33 8.11 -2.53 -25.77
C GLU A 33 6.93 -1.55 -25.93
N ALA A 34 6.53 -0.87 -24.87
CA ALA A 34 5.51 0.16 -24.91
C ALA A 34 5.90 1.33 -25.82
N ARG A 35 7.15 1.77 -25.75
CA ARG A 35 7.70 2.78 -26.70
C ARG A 35 7.69 2.29 -28.14
N ARG A 36 8.10 1.04 -28.38
CA ARG A 36 8.14 0.44 -29.73
C ARG A 36 6.75 0.33 -30.35
N ARG A 37 5.73 -0.02 -29.53
CA ARG A 37 4.33 -0.20 -29.98
C ARG A 37 3.53 1.09 -29.98
N ASP A 38 4.08 2.18 -29.40
CA ASP A 38 3.35 3.41 -29.05
C ASP A 38 2.04 3.08 -28.30
N ARG A 39 2.16 2.35 -27.18
CA ARG A 39 1.04 1.96 -26.33
C ARG A 39 1.27 2.47 -24.91
N PRO A 40 0.20 2.83 -24.19
CA PRO A 40 0.29 3.12 -22.75
C PRO A 40 0.64 1.84 -21.99
N VAL A 41 1.26 2.02 -20.83
CA VAL A 41 1.53 0.92 -19.90
C VAL A 41 0.43 0.86 -18.86
N MET A 42 -0.06 -0.35 -18.57
CA MET A 42 -0.94 -0.61 -17.44
C MET A 42 -0.19 -1.43 -16.41
N LEU A 43 0.06 -0.84 -15.22
CA LEU A 43 0.62 -1.56 -14.09
C LEU A 43 -0.52 -2.05 -13.18
N SER A 44 -0.48 -3.33 -12.82
CA SER A 44 -1.35 -3.92 -11.80
C SER A 44 -0.48 -4.37 -10.63
N ILE A 45 -0.55 -3.62 -9.52
CA ILE A 45 0.30 -3.78 -8.35
C ILE A 45 -0.50 -4.43 -7.23
N GLY A 46 0.08 -5.41 -6.58
CA GLY A 46 -0.54 -6.15 -5.48
C GLY A 46 0.43 -7.09 -4.79
N TYR A 47 -0.08 -8.08 -4.09
CA TYR A 47 0.70 -9.08 -3.34
C TYR A 47 -0.08 -10.39 -3.18
N ALA A 48 0.64 -11.46 -2.82
CA ALA A 48 0.10 -12.82 -2.85
C ALA A 48 -1.11 -13.07 -1.93
N ALA A 49 -1.18 -12.41 -0.77
CA ALA A 49 -2.28 -12.56 0.19
C ALA A 49 -3.43 -11.54 -0.02
N CYS A 50 -3.32 -10.63 -0.98
CA CYS A 50 -4.26 -9.54 -1.22
C CYS A 50 -5.62 -10.06 -1.67
N HIS A 51 -6.64 -9.98 -0.82
CA HIS A 51 -8.00 -10.45 -1.10
C HIS A 51 -8.60 -9.78 -2.36
N TRP A 52 -8.62 -8.45 -2.41
CA TRP A 52 -9.19 -7.70 -3.52
C TRP A 52 -8.40 -7.86 -4.83
N CYS A 53 -7.09 -8.18 -4.75
CA CYS A 53 -6.32 -8.54 -5.94
C CYS A 53 -6.83 -9.85 -6.55
N HIS A 54 -7.15 -10.85 -5.70
CA HIS A 54 -7.77 -12.10 -6.15
C HIS A 54 -9.18 -11.91 -6.69
N VAL A 55 -9.96 -10.99 -6.10
CA VAL A 55 -11.29 -10.64 -6.63
C VAL A 55 -11.16 -10.04 -8.02
N MET A 56 -10.31 -9.02 -8.21
CA MET A 56 -10.11 -8.39 -9.51
C MET A 56 -9.51 -9.34 -10.55
N SER A 57 -8.66 -10.28 -10.12
CA SER A 57 -8.12 -11.34 -10.96
C SER A 57 -9.24 -12.15 -11.61
N ARG A 58 -10.14 -12.68 -10.79
CA ARG A 58 -11.24 -13.53 -11.25
C ARG A 58 -12.32 -12.75 -12.02
N GLU A 59 -12.64 -11.54 -11.59
CA GLU A 59 -13.73 -10.75 -12.15
C GLU A 59 -13.36 -9.99 -13.44
N SER A 60 -12.06 -9.65 -13.60
CA SER A 60 -11.62 -8.77 -14.69
C SER A 60 -10.51 -9.40 -15.54
N PHE A 61 -9.42 -9.90 -14.93
CA PHE A 61 -8.28 -10.39 -15.73
C PHE A 61 -8.50 -11.78 -16.34
N ASP A 62 -9.42 -12.57 -15.79
CA ASP A 62 -9.83 -13.86 -16.36
C ASP A 62 -10.91 -13.71 -17.45
N ASP A 63 -11.47 -12.50 -17.64
CA ASP A 63 -12.43 -12.20 -18.70
C ASP A 63 -11.71 -12.13 -20.07
N PRO A 64 -12.11 -12.95 -21.07
CA PRO A 64 -11.46 -12.97 -22.38
C PRO A 64 -11.55 -11.65 -23.14
N GLN A 65 -12.63 -10.87 -22.96
CA GLN A 65 -12.80 -9.59 -23.66
C GLN A 65 -11.86 -8.54 -23.07
N VAL A 66 -11.74 -8.49 -21.74
CA VAL A 66 -10.78 -7.62 -21.04
C VAL A 66 -9.34 -7.98 -21.42
N ALA A 67 -9.02 -9.28 -21.44
CA ALA A 67 -7.69 -9.76 -21.79
C ALA A 67 -7.34 -9.40 -23.26
N ALA A 68 -8.25 -9.61 -24.19
CA ALA A 68 -8.06 -9.25 -25.61
C ALA A 68 -7.82 -7.74 -25.75
N TYR A 69 -8.62 -6.91 -25.07
CA TYR A 69 -8.49 -5.46 -25.11
C TYR A 69 -7.14 -4.98 -24.52
N LEU A 70 -6.74 -5.53 -23.38
CA LEU A 70 -5.45 -5.23 -22.75
C LEU A 70 -4.28 -5.59 -23.68
N ASN A 71 -4.30 -6.79 -24.28
CA ASN A 71 -3.23 -7.27 -25.16
C ASN A 71 -3.10 -6.43 -26.44
N GLU A 72 -4.22 -5.89 -26.94
CA GLU A 72 -4.23 -5.04 -28.12
C GLU A 72 -3.77 -3.60 -27.81
N HIS A 73 -4.25 -3.00 -26.74
CA HIS A 73 -4.13 -1.56 -26.51
C HIS A 73 -3.08 -1.16 -25.48
N PHE A 74 -2.58 -2.11 -24.66
CA PHE A 74 -1.64 -1.82 -23.57
C PHE A 74 -0.41 -2.73 -23.62
N VAL A 75 0.63 -2.31 -22.91
CA VAL A 75 1.63 -3.22 -22.37
C VAL A 75 1.31 -3.39 -20.88
N SER A 76 0.92 -4.61 -20.49
CA SER A 76 0.41 -4.92 -19.16
C SER A 76 1.52 -5.48 -18.27
N ILE A 77 1.82 -4.78 -17.17
CA ILE A 77 2.86 -5.16 -16.21
C ILE A 77 2.21 -5.59 -14.90
N LYS A 78 2.58 -6.76 -14.40
CA LYS A 78 2.22 -7.23 -13.07
C LYS A 78 3.36 -6.94 -12.10
N VAL A 79 3.05 -6.29 -10.98
CA VAL A 79 4.05 -5.88 -9.99
C VAL A 79 3.73 -6.51 -8.65
N ASP A 80 4.67 -7.26 -8.09
CA ASP A 80 4.62 -7.70 -6.71
C ASP A 80 5.25 -6.62 -5.82
N ARG A 81 4.43 -5.98 -4.99
CA ARG A 81 4.90 -4.92 -4.08
C ARG A 81 5.92 -5.41 -3.06
N GLU A 82 5.90 -6.70 -2.74
CA GLU A 82 6.85 -7.28 -1.77
C GLU A 82 8.25 -7.47 -2.39
N GLN A 83 8.33 -7.60 -3.73
CA GLN A 83 9.61 -7.62 -4.44
C GLN A 83 10.06 -6.21 -4.88
N HIS A 84 9.09 -5.31 -5.12
CA HIS A 84 9.33 -3.96 -5.65
C HIS A 84 8.70 -2.88 -4.75
N PRO A 85 9.09 -2.77 -3.45
CA PRO A 85 8.45 -1.83 -2.52
C PRO A 85 8.59 -0.37 -2.95
N LEU A 86 9.75 0.05 -3.48
CA LEU A 86 9.95 1.42 -3.95
C LEU A 86 9.07 1.77 -5.17
N VAL A 87 8.78 0.78 -6.02
CA VAL A 87 7.85 0.95 -7.15
C VAL A 87 6.43 1.10 -6.62
N ASP A 88 6.04 0.26 -5.66
CA ASP A 88 4.75 0.36 -4.97
C ASP A 88 4.56 1.74 -4.33
N ASP A 89 5.52 2.18 -3.52
CA ASP A 89 5.48 3.48 -2.85
C ASP A 89 5.34 4.65 -3.84
N THR A 90 6.12 4.63 -4.92
CA THR A 90 6.10 5.67 -5.96
C THR A 90 4.72 5.77 -6.62
N TYR A 91 4.16 4.65 -7.05
CA TYR A 91 2.84 4.63 -7.69
C TYR A 91 1.68 4.79 -6.70
N MET A 92 1.88 4.44 -5.42
CA MET A 92 0.93 4.72 -4.35
C MET A 92 0.78 6.23 -4.13
N LEU A 93 1.88 6.97 -4.06
CA LEU A 93 1.85 8.43 -3.98
C LEU A 93 1.13 9.05 -5.18
N ALA A 94 1.42 8.57 -6.40
CA ALA A 94 0.73 9.02 -7.61
C ALA A 94 -0.78 8.71 -7.56
N THR A 95 -1.15 7.52 -7.11
CA THR A 95 -2.55 7.09 -6.97
C THR A 95 -3.28 7.96 -5.95
N GLN A 96 -2.69 8.21 -4.78
CA GLN A 96 -3.26 9.07 -3.75
C GLN A 96 -3.42 10.51 -4.22
N ALA A 97 -2.44 11.05 -4.95
CA ALA A 97 -2.51 12.40 -5.52
C ALA A 97 -3.65 12.55 -6.54
N LEU A 98 -3.93 11.50 -7.32
CA LEU A 98 -4.99 11.53 -8.34
C LEU A 98 -6.39 11.22 -7.79
N THR A 99 -6.49 10.36 -6.78
CA THR A 99 -7.78 9.80 -6.34
C THR A 99 -8.18 10.22 -4.93
N GLY A 100 -7.27 10.79 -4.14
CA GLY A 100 -7.45 11.09 -2.72
C GLY A 100 -7.34 9.87 -1.81
N ALA A 101 -7.18 8.66 -2.35
CA ALA A 101 -7.07 7.41 -1.60
C ALA A 101 -6.07 6.46 -2.25
N GLY A 102 -5.57 5.50 -1.48
CA GLY A 102 -4.70 4.43 -1.96
C GLY A 102 -5.15 3.07 -1.48
N GLY A 103 -4.58 2.01 -2.03
CA GLY A 103 -4.89 0.63 -1.64
C GLY A 103 -4.56 -0.37 -2.75
N TRP A 104 -4.72 -1.65 -2.44
CA TRP A 104 -4.50 -2.74 -3.38
C TRP A 104 -5.80 -3.53 -3.62
N PRO A 105 -6.00 -4.02 -4.89
CA PRO A 105 -5.12 -3.86 -6.03
C PRO A 105 -4.95 -2.40 -6.42
N MET A 106 -3.78 -2.02 -6.88
CA MET A 106 -3.53 -0.71 -7.44
C MET A 106 -3.35 -0.85 -8.95
N THR A 107 -4.12 -0.07 -9.72
CA THR A 107 -4.10 -0.07 -11.17
C THR A 107 -3.65 1.29 -11.64
N VAL A 108 -2.52 1.35 -12.33
CA VAL A 108 -1.89 2.60 -12.76
C VAL A 108 -1.67 2.59 -14.26
N PHE A 109 -1.99 3.69 -14.90
CA PHE A 109 -1.77 3.89 -16.34
C PHE A 109 -0.69 4.95 -16.53
N THR A 110 0.36 4.58 -17.27
CA THR A 110 1.52 5.43 -17.49
C THR A 110 1.82 5.62 -18.97
N LEU A 111 2.52 6.69 -19.28
CA LEU A 111 3.24 6.84 -20.53
C LEU A 111 4.33 5.76 -20.62
N PRO A 112 4.88 5.49 -21.83
CA PRO A 112 5.98 4.54 -21.99
C PRO A 112 7.28 4.90 -21.26
N ASP A 113 7.39 6.09 -20.69
CA ASP A 113 8.49 6.52 -19.83
C ASP A 113 8.23 6.31 -18.33
N GLY A 114 7.05 5.80 -17.95
CA GLY A 114 6.66 5.49 -16.57
C GLY A 114 5.92 6.62 -15.85
N ARG A 115 5.77 7.81 -16.46
CA ARG A 115 5.00 8.91 -15.84
C ARG A 115 3.51 8.58 -15.82
N THR A 116 2.88 8.68 -14.66
CA THR A 116 1.48 8.36 -14.42
C THR A 116 0.57 9.46 -14.95
N PHE A 117 -0.52 9.08 -15.66
CA PHE A 117 -1.56 10.02 -16.07
C PHE A 117 -2.97 9.62 -15.59
N HIS A 118 -3.16 8.36 -15.18
CA HIS A 118 -4.40 7.89 -14.55
C HIS A 118 -4.11 6.77 -13.58
N ALA A 119 -4.89 6.66 -12.52
CA ALA A 119 -4.76 5.59 -11.54
C ALA A 119 -6.10 5.32 -10.84
N GLY A 120 -6.17 4.17 -10.21
CA GLY A 120 -7.24 3.76 -9.32
C GLY A 120 -6.84 2.51 -8.56
N THR A 121 -7.74 2.01 -7.75
CA THR A 121 -7.56 0.77 -7.01
C THR A 121 -8.30 -0.38 -7.70
N TYR A 122 -9.33 -0.89 -7.09
CA TYR A 122 -10.18 -1.92 -7.66
C TYR A 122 -11.20 -1.31 -8.65
N PHE A 123 -11.35 -1.94 -9.82
CA PHE A 123 -12.40 -1.64 -10.79
C PHE A 123 -13.30 -2.87 -10.98
N PRO A 124 -14.64 -2.73 -10.80
CA PRO A 124 -15.57 -3.83 -10.95
C PRO A 124 -15.73 -4.25 -12.42
N PRO A 125 -16.18 -5.50 -12.69
CA PRO A 125 -16.44 -5.98 -14.05
C PRO A 125 -17.64 -5.27 -14.73
N ARG A 126 -18.57 -4.75 -13.91
CA ARG A 126 -19.74 -3.96 -14.36
C ARG A 126 -19.83 -2.69 -13.54
N GLN A 127 -20.31 -1.63 -14.16
CA GLN A 127 -20.51 -0.35 -13.48
C GLN A 127 -21.36 -0.52 -12.20
N ARG A 128 -20.92 0.06 -11.07
CA ARG A 128 -21.62 0.07 -9.79
C ARG A 128 -21.85 1.51 -9.33
N GLY A 129 -23.07 2.01 -9.52
CA GLY A 129 -23.37 3.41 -9.23
C GLY A 129 -22.50 4.37 -10.04
N ARG A 130 -21.65 5.15 -9.36
CA ARG A 130 -20.71 6.08 -9.99
C ARG A 130 -19.35 5.44 -10.32
N VAL A 131 -19.09 4.24 -9.86
CA VAL A 131 -17.82 3.55 -10.13
C VAL A 131 -17.90 2.89 -11.50
N PRO A 132 -17.05 3.28 -12.47
CA PRO A 132 -17.06 2.71 -13.81
C PRO A 132 -16.61 1.24 -13.79
N SER A 133 -17.01 0.48 -14.80
CA SER A 133 -16.47 -0.86 -15.02
C SER A 133 -15.02 -0.78 -15.49
N PHE A 134 -14.26 -1.85 -15.28
CA PHE A 134 -12.86 -1.91 -15.74
C PHE A 134 -12.75 -1.67 -17.24
N MET A 135 -13.63 -2.27 -18.05
CA MET A 135 -13.64 -2.05 -19.50
C MET A 135 -13.90 -0.59 -19.86
N GLN A 136 -14.82 0.11 -19.16
CA GLN A 136 -15.05 1.54 -19.39
C GLN A 136 -13.80 2.37 -19.09
N VAL A 137 -13.06 2.04 -18.04
CA VAL A 137 -11.79 2.70 -17.70
C VAL A 137 -10.76 2.45 -18.79
N LEU A 138 -10.57 1.19 -19.22
CA LEU A 138 -9.62 0.84 -20.28
C LEU A 138 -9.91 1.61 -21.58
N THR A 139 -11.18 1.65 -21.99
CA THR A 139 -11.61 2.38 -23.19
C THR A 139 -11.33 3.88 -23.05
N ALA A 140 -11.72 4.50 -21.94
CA ALA A 140 -11.49 5.92 -21.70
C ALA A 140 -10.01 6.31 -21.67
N VAL A 141 -9.17 5.44 -21.09
CA VAL A 141 -7.71 5.62 -21.06
C VAL A 141 -7.12 5.51 -22.47
N THR A 142 -7.55 4.52 -23.26
CA THR A 142 -7.10 4.35 -24.65
C THR A 142 -7.51 5.54 -25.52
N GLU A 143 -8.74 6.00 -25.40
CA GLU A 143 -9.23 7.19 -26.11
C GLU A 143 -8.45 8.45 -25.70
N ALA A 144 -8.20 8.66 -24.42
CA ALA A 144 -7.39 9.78 -23.96
C ALA A 144 -5.97 9.73 -24.53
N TYR A 145 -5.33 8.56 -24.48
CA TYR A 145 -3.97 8.37 -24.98
C TYR A 145 -3.85 8.59 -26.50
N THR A 146 -4.86 8.17 -27.29
CA THR A 146 -4.82 8.26 -28.77
C THR A 146 -5.33 9.60 -29.28
N GLN A 147 -6.40 10.16 -28.69
CA GLN A 147 -7.07 11.34 -29.21
C GLN A 147 -6.70 12.64 -28.52
N ARG A 148 -6.19 12.57 -27.25
CA ARG A 148 -5.85 13.74 -26.44
C ARG A 148 -4.42 13.62 -25.87
N ARG A 149 -3.49 13.12 -26.70
CA ARG A 149 -2.11 12.79 -26.32
C ARG A 149 -1.40 13.91 -25.59
N GLU A 150 -1.46 15.13 -26.13
CA GLU A 150 -0.81 16.32 -25.55
C GLU A 150 -1.33 16.60 -24.11
N GLY A 151 -2.65 16.52 -23.91
CA GLY A 151 -3.23 16.70 -22.57
C GLY A 151 -2.80 15.62 -21.59
N VAL A 152 -2.69 14.36 -22.05
CA VAL A 152 -2.18 13.23 -21.24
C VAL A 152 -0.70 13.47 -20.85
N GLU A 153 0.13 13.93 -21.77
CA GLU A 153 1.54 14.24 -21.52
C GLU A 153 1.72 15.42 -20.54
N GLN A 154 0.92 16.47 -20.69
CA GLN A 154 0.92 17.62 -19.77
C GLN A 154 0.48 17.21 -18.36
N GLN A 155 -0.59 16.42 -18.23
CA GLN A 155 -1.05 15.91 -16.94
C GLN A 155 0.00 15.01 -16.26
N ALA A 156 0.62 14.12 -17.02
CA ALA A 156 1.66 13.23 -16.50
C ALA A 156 2.91 14.00 -16.05
N ALA A 157 3.29 15.08 -16.78
CA ALA A 157 4.41 15.93 -16.41
C ALA A 157 4.10 16.71 -15.11
N ALA A 158 2.94 17.36 -15.03
CA ALA A 158 2.53 18.11 -13.83
C ALA A 158 2.46 17.21 -12.58
N LEU A 159 1.93 15.98 -12.71
CA LEU A 159 1.91 15.03 -11.62
C LEU A 159 3.32 14.64 -11.19
N ALA A 160 4.22 14.36 -12.14
CA ALA A 160 5.60 13.99 -11.83
C ALA A 160 6.34 15.12 -11.09
N GLU A 161 6.17 16.38 -11.49
CA GLU A 161 6.70 17.54 -10.79
C GLU A 161 6.17 17.66 -9.36
N HIS A 162 4.86 17.51 -9.19
CA HIS A 162 4.22 17.54 -7.87
C HIS A 162 4.75 16.43 -6.93
N LEU A 163 4.94 15.21 -7.43
CA LEU A 163 5.50 14.11 -6.66
C LEU A 163 6.95 14.37 -6.22
N VAL A 164 7.76 15.01 -7.07
CA VAL A 164 9.12 15.43 -6.72
C VAL A 164 9.10 16.47 -5.60
N GLU A 165 8.17 17.43 -5.64
CA GLU A 165 8.03 18.44 -4.60
C GLU A 165 7.61 17.83 -3.26
N LEU A 166 6.63 16.90 -3.27
CA LEU A 166 6.22 16.16 -2.07
C LEU A 166 7.37 15.38 -1.46
N SER A 167 8.15 14.68 -2.28
CA SER A 167 9.33 13.94 -1.84
C SER A 167 10.40 14.85 -1.24
N ARG A 168 10.64 16.02 -1.82
CA ARG A 168 11.58 17.02 -1.28
C ARG A 168 11.08 17.59 0.06
N GLY A 169 9.77 17.87 0.17
CA GLY A 169 9.14 18.34 1.40
C GLY A 169 9.31 17.34 2.55
N GLN A 170 9.09 16.06 2.29
CA GLN A 170 9.31 15.00 3.29
C GLN A 170 10.80 14.91 3.70
N HIS A 171 11.74 15.01 2.77
CA HIS A 171 13.17 15.06 3.06
C HIS A 171 13.57 16.30 3.86
N GLN A 172 12.93 17.45 3.63
CA GLN A 172 13.17 18.65 4.42
C GLN A 172 12.60 18.51 5.84
N MET A 173 11.43 17.93 6.02
CA MET A 173 10.90 17.65 7.37
C MET A 173 11.80 16.69 8.15
N MET A 174 12.37 15.67 7.51
CA MET A 174 13.36 14.79 8.13
C MET A 174 14.67 15.53 8.48
N LYS A 175 15.08 16.52 7.67
CA LYS A 175 16.26 17.33 7.97
C LYS A 175 16.04 18.38 9.05
N PHE A 176 14.81 18.88 9.22
CA PHE A 176 14.49 19.80 10.33
C PHE A 176 14.54 19.14 11.70
N SER A 177 14.36 17.81 11.78
CA SER A 177 14.59 17.07 13.03
C SER A 177 16.08 16.76 13.29
N ALA A 178 16.98 17.07 12.34
CA ALA A 178 18.42 16.87 12.46
C ALA A 178 19.16 18.11 11.95
N ASP A 179 19.00 19.26 12.63
CA ASP A 179 19.89 20.41 12.40
C ASP A 179 21.28 20.05 12.93
N PRO A 180 22.30 19.86 12.06
CA PRO A 180 23.65 19.50 12.49
C PRO A 180 24.31 20.55 13.40
N ALA A 181 23.78 21.79 13.42
CA ALA A 181 24.28 22.86 14.28
C ALA A 181 23.75 22.76 15.72
N THR A 182 22.66 22.02 15.95
CA THR A 182 22.09 21.75 17.28
C THR A 182 22.48 20.39 17.84
N VAL A 183 23.05 19.49 17.00
CA VAL A 183 23.52 18.17 17.40
C VAL A 183 24.95 18.26 17.94
N GLN A 184 25.12 18.92 19.11
CA GLN A 184 26.34 18.74 19.90
C GLN A 184 26.36 17.41 20.67
N ASP A 185 25.19 16.71 20.71
CA ASP A 185 25.05 15.37 21.29
C ASP A 185 23.91 14.63 20.50
N GLY A 186 24.26 13.75 19.57
CA GLY A 186 23.30 12.98 18.77
C GLY A 186 22.29 12.22 19.63
N ASN A 187 22.66 11.78 20.82
CA ASN A 187 21.80 11.11 21.79
C ASN A 187 20.69 12.03 22.35
N GLN A 188 20.92 13.34 22.49
CA GLN A 188 19.90 14.27 23.03
C GLN A 188 18.80 14.57 21.99
N ALA A 189 19.16 14.72 20.71
CA ALA A 189 18.18 14.97 19.65
C ALA A 189 17.29 13.75 19.40
N GLU A 190 17.85 12.55 19.43
CA GLU A 190 17.11 11.29 19.32
C GLU A 190 16.17 11.08 20.52
N GLY A 191 16.62 11.39 21.75
CA GLY A 191 15.80 11.34 22.95
C GLY A 191 14.60 12.28 22.87
N GLN A 192 14.80 13.53 22.45
CA GLN A 192 13.71 14.50 22.30
C GLN A 192 12.70 14.09 21.22
N ALA A 193 13.15 13.56 20.09
CA ALA A 193 12.26 13.07 19.04
C ALA A 193 11.40 11.89 19.53
N LEU A 194 11.98 10.99 20.31
CA LEU A 194 11.28 9.87 20.93
C LEU A 194 10.23 10.37 21.93
N GLU A 195 10.57 11.30 22.82
CA GLU A 195 9.63 11.89 23.78
C GLU A 195 8.44 12.55 23.07
N VAL A 196 8.68 13.32 22.01
CA VAL A 196 7.62 13.95 21.23
C VAL A 196 6.70 12.90 20.60
N ALA A 197 7.26 11.83 20.02
CA ALA A 197 6.48 10.75 19.42
C ALA A 197 5.63 10.02 20.48
N VAL A 198 6.20 9.67 21.62
CA VAL A 198 5.50 9.02 22.74
C VAL A 198 4.36 9.90 23.25
N HIS A 199 4.60 11.18 23.48
CA HIS A 199 3.56 12.14 23.89
C HIS A 199 2.43 12.23 22.88
N GLN A 200 2.76 12.25 21.58
CA GLN A 200 1.77 12.30 20.52
C GLN A 200 0.90 11.03 20.50
N TRP A 201 1.49 9.85 20.64
CA TRP A 201 0.73 8.59 20.70
C TRP A 201 -0.17 8.52 21.93
N ILE A 202 0.31 8.89 23.12
CA ILE A 202 -0.51 8.98 24.32
C ILE A 202 -1.72 9.91 24.07
N LYS A 203 -1.49 11.10 23.51
CA LYS A 203 -2.53 12.09 23.25
C LYS A 203 -3.56 11.63 22.21
N THR A 204 -3.14 10.84 21.23
CA THR A 204 -4.01 10.36 20.13
C THR A 204 -4.61 8.98 20.40
N THR A 205 -4.27 8.34 21.52
CA THR A 205 -4.88 7.07 21.92
C THR A 205 -6.41 7.22 22.04
N ARG A 206 -7.11 6.36 21.34
CA ARG A 206 -8.57 6.32 21.32
C ARG A 206 -9.10 5.38 22.41
N SER A 207 -10.32 5.62 22.86
CA SER A 207 -10.98 4.77 23.85
C SER A 207 -11.11 3.31 23.41
N GLU A 208 -11.26 3.09 22.09
CA GLU A 208 -11.34 1.76 21.47
C GLU A 208 -9.95 1.16 21.15
N GLY A 209 -8.88 1.81 21.55
CA GLY A 209 -7.51 1.45 21.20
C GLY A 209 -7.08 1.95 19.81
N GLY A 210 -5.76 2.04 19.62
CA GLY A 210 -5.14 2.58 18.41
C GLY A 210 -5.06 4.10 18.39
N PHE A 211 -4.33 4.63 17.40
CA PHE A 211 -4.01 6.06 17.30
C PHE A 211 -4.73 6.76 16.14
N THR A 212 -5.38 5.99 15.27
CA THR A 212 -6.06 6.48 14.05
C THR A 212 -7.51 6.01 14.01
N PRO A 213 -8.40 6.67 13.24
CA PRO A 213 -9.72 6.15 12.93
C PRO A 213 -9.64 4.88 12.06
N ALA A 214 -10.79 4.26 11.76
CA ALA A 214 -10.87 3.14 10.82
C ALA A 214 -10.41 3.55 9.40
N PRO A 215 -9.82 2.62 8.61
CA PRO A 215 -9.52 1.22 8.99
C PRO A 215 -8.39 1.12 10.03
N LYS A 216 -8.54 0.18 10.98
CA LYS A 216 -7.64 -0.02 12.10
C LYS A 216 -6.51 -0.99 11.75
N PHE A 217 -5.32 -0.46 11.50
CA PHE A 217 -4.10 -1.25 11.40
C PHE A 217 -3.41 -1.34 12.77
N PRO A 218 -2.86 -2.52 13.16
CA PRO A 218 -2.08 -2.63 14.39
C PRO A 218 -0.86 -1.70 14.34
N PRO A 219 -0.74 -0.71 15.23
CA PRO A 219 0.42 0.20 15.24
C PRO A 219 1.60 -0.46 15.97
N THR A 220 2.02 -1.63 15.50
CA THR A 220 2.93 -2.55 16.20
C THR A 220 4.26 -1.90 16.55
N GLN A 221 4.83 -1.09 15.65
CA GLN A 221 6.11 -0.41 15.88
C GLN A 221 5.97 0.61 17.02
N SER A 222 4.91 1.42 17.01
CA SER A 222 4.65 2.39 18.08
C SER A 222 4.41 1.70 19.41
N LEU A 223 3.66 0.58 19.42
CA LEU A 223 3.42 -0.21 20.62
C LEU A 223 4.70 -0.84 21.19
N VAL A 224 5.60 -1.33 20.33
CA VAL A 224 6.91 -1.84 20.77
C VAL A 224 7.69 -0.74 21.51
N VAL A 225 7.68 0.48 20.99
CA VAL A 225 8.35 1.61 21.65
C VAL A 225 7.66 1.96 22.98
N LEU A 226 6.32 2.05 23.00
CA LEU A 226 5.58 2.35 24.24
C LEU A 226 5.85 1.30 25.31
N TRP A 227 5.81 0.01 25.00
CA TRP A 227 6.11 -1.05 25.96
C TRP A 227 7.56 -1.06 26.42
N GLN A 228 8.52 -0.71 25.56
CA GLN A 228 9.90 -0.52 25.98
C GLN A 228 10.04 0.65 26.99
N GLN A 229 9.29 1.74 26.78
CA GLN A 229 9.25 2.85 27.74
C GLN A 229 8.57 2.44 29.07
N VAL A 230 7.49 1.65 29.01
CA VAL A 230 6.84 1.08 30.21
C VAL A 230 7.82 0.23 31.01
N LEU A 231 8.61 -0.63 30.37
CA LEU A 231 9.62 -1.45 31.05
C LEU A 231 10.72 -0.64 31.76
N THR A 232 11.05 0.54 31.22
CA THR A 232 12.03 1.44 31.82
C THR A 232 11.43 2.39 32.87
N HIS A 233 10.12 2.63 32.81
CA HIS A 233 9.35 3.50 33.67
C HIS A 233 8.05 2.80 34.09
N PRO A 234 8.12 1.82 35.01
CA PRO A 234 7.01 0.89 35.28
C PRO A 234 5.88 1.50 36.14
N GLU A 235 5.84 2.83 36.30
CA GLU A 235 4.80 3.50 37.07
C GLU A 235 3.46 3.50 36.28
N PRO A 236 2.31 3.23 36.97
CA PRO A 236 0.99 3.38 36.37
C PRO A 236 0.78 4.82 35.88
N GLY A 237 0.22 4.96 34.67
CA GLY A 237 -0.07 6.28 34.11
C GLY A 237 -0.40 6.26 32.64
N PRO A 238 -0.54 7.43 32.02
CA PRO A 238 -1.02 7.55 30.62
C PRO A 238 -0.21 6.76 29.59
N LEU A 239 1.09 6.52 29.84
CA LEU A 239 1.95 5.71 28.99
C LEU A 239 1.53 4.24 29.00
N PHE A 240 1.35 3.67 30.21
CA PHE A 240 0.88 2.30 30.40
C PHE A 240 -0.53 2.15 29.82
N ASP A 241 -1.44 3.08 30.15
CA ASP A 241 -2.84 3.04 29.67
C ASP A 241 -2.92 3.04 28.15
N ALA A 242 -2.14 3.88 27.46
CA ALA A 242 -2.11 3.94 26.00
C ALA A 242 -1.61 2.63 25.38
N ALA A 243 -0.54 2.05 25.94
CA ALA A 243 0.02 0.78 25.48
C ALA A 243 -0.94 -0.39 25.74
N ALA A 244 -1.48 -0.48 26.97
CA ALA A 244 -2.37 -1.56 27.41
C ALA A 244 -3.70 -1.55 26.64
N THR A 245 -4.40 -0.42 26.62
CA THR A 245 -5.70 -0.27 25.92
C THR A 245 -5.61 -0.71 24.46
N THR A 246 -4.54 -0.28 23.75
CA THR A 246 -4.38 -0.63 22.35
C THR A 246 -4.01 -2.10 22.15
N THR A 247 -3.12 -2.64 23.01
CA THR A 247 -2.71 -4.04 22.94
C THR A 247 -3.87 -4.98 23.27
N GLU A 248 -4.66 -4.67 24.29
CA GLU A 248 -5.86 -5.44 24.66
C GLU A 248 -6.89 -5.44 23.53
N ALA A 249 -7.16 -4.29 22.92
CA ALA A 249 -8.09 -4.19 21.79
C ALA A 249 -7.66 -5.07 20.60
N ILE A 250 -6.36 -5.17 20.32
CA ILE A 250 -5.80 -6.03 19.28
C ILE A 250 -5.97 -7.51 19.64
N VAL A 251 -5.68 -7.88 20.89
CA VAL A 251 -5.64 -9.29 21.32
C VAL A 251 -7.04 -9.83 21.63
N LEU A 252 -7.92 -9.03 22.20
CA LEU A 252 -9.26 -9.46 22.58
C LEU A 252 -10.31 -9.22 21.49
N GLY A 253 -9.98 -8.36 20.51
CA GLY A 253 -10.86 -8.03 19.40
C GLY A 253 -10.88 -9.06 18.28
N GLY A 254 -11.66 -8.79 17.25
CA GLY A 254 -11.80 -9.63 16.06
C GLY A 254 -10.56 -9.66 15.15
N LEU A 255 -9.54 -8.82 15.42
CA LEU A 255 -8.29 -8.88 14.68
C LEU A 255 -7.58 -10.22 14.90
N GLN A 256 -7.64 -10.76 16.12
CA GLN A 256 -7.12 -12.09 16.44
C GLN A 256 -8.05 -13.17 15.90
N ASP A 257 -7.50 -14.13 15.19
CA ASP A 257 -8.23 -15.36 14.84
C ASP A 257 -8.16 -16.33 16.03
N HIS A 258 -9.19 -16.31 16.86
CA HIS A 258 -9.29 -17.14 18.07
C HIS A 258 -9.46 -18.64 17.79
N VAL A 259 -9.69 -19.05 16.53
CA VAL A 259 -9.86 -20.45 16.14
C VAL A 259 -8.61 -20.98 15.41
N GLY A 260 -8.18 -20.28 14.37
CA GLY A 260 -7.04 -20.67 13.54
C GLY A 260 -5.70 -20.14 14.00
N GLY A 261 -5.69 -19.21 14.96
CA GLY A 261 -4.50 -18.54 15.47
C GLY A 261 -3.97 -17.42 14.56
N GLY A 262 -3.12 -16.57 15.13
CA GLY A 262 -2.57 -15.40 14.46
C GLY A 262 -3.55 -14.23 14.32
N PHE A 263 -3.12 -13.21 13.60
CA PHE A 263 -3.82 -11.95 13.47
C PHE A 263 -4.09 -11.61 12.01
N ALA A 264 -5.28 -11.08 11.73
CA ALA A 264 -5.60 -10.45 10.46
C ALA A 264 -4.79 -9.14 10.29
N ARG A 265 -4.70 -8.63 9.08
CA ARG A 265 -3.88 -7.47 8.77
C ARG A 265 -4.43 -6.18 9.37
N TYR A 266 -5.77 -5.96 9.30
CA TYR A 266 -6.46 -4.79 9.84
C TYR A 266 -7.94 -5.08 10.06
N CYS A 267 -8.62 -4.21 10.83
CA CYS A 267 -10.07 -4.18 10.95
C CYS A 267 -10.65 -3.01 10.15
N VAL A 268 -11.81 -3.23 9.52
CA VAL A 268 -12.47 -2.21 8.70
C VAL A 268 -13.30 -1.22 9.52
N ASP A 269 -13.56 -1.55 10.78
CA ASP A 269 -14.35 -0.77 11.73
C ASP A 269 -13.49 -0.11 12.82
N GLU A 270 -14.12 0.79 13.61
CA GLU A 270 -13.47 1.54 14.70
C GLU A 270 -13.16 0.68 15.94
N HIS A 271 -13.89 -0.45 16.14
CA HIS A 271 -13.92 -1.21 17.39
C HIS A 271 -13.10 -2.50 17.36
N TRP A 272 -12.27 -2.70 16.33
CA TRP A 272 -11.46 -3.91 16.13
C TRP A 272 -12.30 -5.20 16.00
N ALA A 273 -13.57 -5.10 15.56
CA ALA A 273 -14.52 -6.21 15.54
C ALA A 273 -14.57 -6.95 14.20
N VAL A 274 -14.41 -6.25 13.08
CA VAL A 274 -14.57 -6.82 11.73
C VAL A 274 -13.24 -6.86 11.02
N PRO A 275 -12.52 -8.02 11.03
CA PRO A 275 -11.22 -8.15 10.41
C PRO A 275 -11.32 -8.23 8.88
N HIS A 276 -10.33 -7.70 8.18
CA HIS A 276 -10.07 -8.02 6.79
C HIS A 276 -9.28 -9.34 6.74
N PHE A 277 -9.84 -10.37 6.10
CA PHE A 277 -9.37 -11.76 6.19
C PHE A 277 -8.09 -12.04 5.39
N GLU A 278 -7.03 -11.30 5.64
CA GLU A 278 -5.68 -11.61 5.17
C GLU A 278 -4.71 -11.61 6.35
N LYS A 279 -3.81 -12.58 6.41
CA LYS A 279 -2.76 -12.69 7.43
C LYS A 279 -1.40 -12.53 6.76
N MET A 280 -0.64 -11.54 7.20
CA MET A 280 0.71 -11.30 6.69
C MET A 280 1.74 -11.86 7.66
N LEU A 281 2.77 -12.52 7.14
CA LEU A 281 3.82 -13.10 7.97
C LEU A 281 4.54 -12.03 8.78
N TYR A 282 4.87 -10.91 8.16
CA TYR A 282 5.59 -9.81 8.81
C TYR A 282 4.74 -9.10 9.88
N ASP A 283 3.44 -8.95 9.70
CA ASP A 283 2.53 -8.39 10.72
C ASP A 283 2.47 -9.33 11.94
N ASN A 284 2.30 -10.64 11.70
CA ASN A 284 2.26 -11.63 12.77
C ASN A 284 3.60 -11.79 13.50
N ALA A 285 4.72 -11.71 12.80
CA ALA A 285 6.05 -11.76 13.42
C ALA A 285 6.28 -10.55 14.34
N GLN A 286 5.86 -9.36 13.93
CA GLN A 286 5.97 -8.15 14.75
C GLN A 286 5.02 -8.18 15.95
N LEU A 287 3.78 -8.66 15.78
CA LEU A 287 2.83 -8.83 16.87
C LEU A 287 3.32 -9.87 17.88
N LEU A 288 3.91 -10.98 17.44
CA LEU A 288 4.52 -11.95 18.34
C LEU A 288 5.63 -11.32 19.19
N ARG A 289 6.51 -10.50 18.59
CA ARG A 289 7.54 -9.75 19.33
C ARG A 289 6.91 -8.79 20.33
N LEU A 290 5.88 -8.05 19.94
CA LEU A 290 5.14 -7.13 20.81
C LEU A 290 4.59 -7.85 22.03
N LEU A 291 3.88 -8.97 21.82
CA LEU A 291 3.28 -9.76 22.90
C LEU A 291 4.33 -10.35 23.85
N GLY A 292 5.51 -10.72 23.31
CA GLY A 292 6.64 -11.12 24.13
C GLY A 292 7.15 -9.99 25.04
N LEU A 293 7.14 -8.75 24.59
CA LEU A 293 7.48 -7.57 25.43
C LEU A 293 6.43 -7.32 26.52
N CYS A 294 5.14 -7.44 26.18
CA CYS A 294 4.06 -7.24 27.14
C CYS A 294 4.10 -8.23 28.33
N GLN A 295 4.65 -9.43 28.12
CA GLN A 295 4.82 -10.41 29.21
C GLN A 295 5.96 -10.07 30.19
N LEU A 296 6.83 -9.14 29.82
CA LEU A 296 7.94 -8.70 30.66
C LEU A 296 7.60 -7.45 31.48
N ALA A 297 6.54 -6.74 31.09
CA ALA A 297 6.00 -5.55 31.77
C ALA A 297 4.92 -5.93 32.79
#